data_34c0210a6b8e8dc4d51c6c3ae0eea252
#
_entry.id   34c0210a6b8e8dc4d51c6c3ae0eea252
#
_cell.length_a   1.000
_cell.length_b   1.000
_cell.length_c   1.000
_cell.angle_alpha   90.00
_cell.angle_beta   90.00
_cell.angle_gamma   90.00
#
_symmetry.space_group_name_H-M   'P 1'
#
loop_
_entity.id
_entity.type
_entity.pdbx_description
1 polymer ?
#
loop_
_entity_poly.entity_id
_entity_poly.type
_entity_poly.pdbx_seq_one_letter_code
_entity_poly.pdbx_strand_id
1 'polypeptide(L)'
;MIAGLLQGQHADGSFGVHPYSKWKGAHWRLVSLVELGIPRANRAARAAARTVLDWIAASSEPRVIRGLERRHASMEGNALAVCCRLGMARDRRVRHLVDVLLRAQWPDGGWNCRSDLDARHSSFHESLAPIWGLVEYHRATGDREALAAARRTGELLLEHRMFRSSRTGKVIDPEWLHIHWPHYWHYDFFHGLRAVAMLGLLKDSRAAEARELLHTKRRPDGTWRASGRRYWRRGNAGTGVEAVTWGDAHKIITPAAETLIRASAGAGT
;
A
#
# COMPACT_ATOMS: atom_id res chain seq x y z
N MET A 1 2.11 2.08 -20.50
CA MET A 1 2.03 2.47 -19.08
C MET A 1 3.42 2.62 -18.44
N ILE A 2 4.25 1.58 -18.33
CA ILE A 2 5.59 1.67 -17.71
C ILE A 2 6.46 2.77 -18.32
N ALA A 3 6.56 2.85 -19.65
CA ALA A 3 7.35 3.89 -20.33
C ALA A 3 6.88 5.32 -19.98
N GLY A 4 5.57 5.57 -19.92
CA GLY A 4 5.03 6.87 -19.51
C GLY A 4 5.35 7.25 -18.07
N LEU A 5 5.38 6.25 -17.15
CA LEU A 5 5.76 6.50 -15.76
C LEU A 5 7.26 6.81 -15.56
N LEU A 6 8.10 6.37 -16.50
CA LEU A 6 9.55 6.68 -16.53
C LEU A 6 9.87 7.93 -17.36
N GLN A 7 8.91 8.45 -18.13
CA GLN A 7 9.11 9.64 -18.94
C GLN A 7 9.49 10.86 -18.09
N GLY A 8 10.47 11.64 -18.56
CA GLY A 8 10.96 12.84 -17.90
C GLY A 8 11.88 12.55 -16.70
N GLN A 9 12.38 11.31 -16.56
CA GLN A 9 13.39 11.02 -15.54
C GLN A 9 14.73 11.63 -15.91
N HIS A 10 15.36 12.31 -14.96
CA HIS A 10 16.68 12.90 -15.07
C HIS A 10 17.79 11.86 -14.82
N ALA A 11 19.04 12.21 -15.15
CA ALA A 11 20.19 11.31 -14.98
C ALA A 11 20.44 10.90 -13.51
N ASP A 12 20.07 11.75 -12.55
CA ASP A 12 20.16 11.48 -11.11
C ASP A 12 19.04 10.57 -10.58
N GLY A 13 18.09 10.20 -11.43
CA GLY A 13 16.92 9.38 -11.10
C GLY A 13 15.69 10.17 -10.66
N SER A 14 15.80 11.49 -10.48
CA SER A 14 14.67 12.36 -10.11
C SER A 14 13.72 12.62 -11.30
N PHE A 15 12.60 13.30 -11.02
CA PHE A 15 11.65 13.76 -12.04
C PHE A 15 11.47 15.29 -12.00
N GLY A 16 12.48 16.03 -11.52
CA GLY A 16 12.44 17.50 -11.47
C GLY A 16 11.45 18.09 -10.45
N VAL A 17 10.89 17.24 -9.60
CA VAL A 17 9.96 17.64 -8.52
C VAL A 17 10.31 16.89 -7.24
N HIS A 18 9.80 17.40 -6.11
CA HIS A 18 9.99 16.71 -4.83
C HIS A 18 9.51 15.26 -4.91
N PRO A 19 10.24 14.27 -4.35
CA PRO A 19 9.89 12.85 -4.45
C PRO A 19 8.45 12.52 -4.02
N TYR A 20 7.90 13.24 -3.06
CA TYR A 20 6.52 13.09 -2.59
C TYR A 20 5.49 13.85 -3.42
N SER A 21 5.86 14.71 -4.36
CA SER A 21 4.87 15.50 -5.12
C SER A 21 3.77 14.60 -5.67
N LYS A 22 2.54 14.81 -5.19
CA LYS A 22 1.36 14.05 -5.61
C LYS A 22 1.03 14.40 -7.06
N TRP A 23 1.02 13.57 -7.92
CA TRP A 23 1.31 12.15 -8.13
C TRP A 23 2.49 12.02 -9.09
N LYS A 24 3.24 13.12 -9.24
CA LYS A 24 4.34 13.35 -10.20
C LYS A 24 5.67 12.82 -9.67
N GLY A 25 5.84 12.82 -8.36
CA GLY A 25 7.10 12.49 -7.70
C GLY A 25 7.48 11.01 -7.83
N ALA A 26 8.76 10.75 -7.67
CA ALA A 26 9.35 9.40 -7.78
C ALA A 26 8.63 8.37 -6.92
N HIS A 27 8.24 8.74 -5.69
CA HIS A 27 7.58 7.85 -4.74
C HIS A 27 6.32 7.19 -5.33
N TRP A 28 5.41 8.00 -5.88
CA TRP A 28 4.13 7.52 -6.42
C TRP A 28 4.27 6.80 -7.74
N ARG A 29 5.18 7.26 -8.60
CA ARG A 29 5.51 6.59 -9.87
C ARG A 29 6.05 5.19 -9.62
N LEU A 30 6.90 5.02 -8.59
CA LEU A 30 7.48 3.73 -8.23
C LEU A 30 6.45 2.74 -7.70
N VAL A 31 5.48 3.17 -6.89
CA VAL A 31 4.36 2.32 -6.46
C VAL A 31 3.64 1.76 -7.69
N SER A 32 3.28 2.63 -8.63
CA SER A 32 2.60 2.20 -9.87
C SER A 32 3.48 1.30 -10.74
N LEU A 33 4.77 1.62 -10.89
CA LEU A 33 5.71 0.82 -11.69
C LEU A 33 5.85 -0.62 -11.15
N VAL A 34 5.92 -0.76 -9.83
CA VAL A 34 6.05 -2.07 -9.18
C VAL A 34 4.75 -2.87 -9.29
N GLU A 35 3.61 -2.23 -9.12
CA GLU A 35 2.29 -2.85 -9.35
C GLU A 35 2.08 -3.28 -10.81
N LEU A 36 2.67 -2.54 -11.77
CA LEU A 36 2.68 -2.89 -13.19
C LEU A 36 3.71 -3.96 -13.55
N GLY A 37 4.46 -4.49 -12.58
CA GLY A 37 5.42 -5.56 -12.80
C GLY A 37 6.72 -5.12 -13.47
N ILE A 38 7.21 -3.90 -13.21
CA ILE A 38 8.53 -3.48 -13.72
C ILE A 38 9.62 -4.50 -13.32
N PRO A 39 10.56 -4.85 -14.22
CA PRO A 39 11.61 -5.82 -13.91
C PRO A 39 12.43 -5.43 -12.66
N ARG A 40 12.71 -6.42 -11.80
CA ARG A 40 13.45 -6.25 -10.53
C ARG A 40 14.76 -5.49 -10.67
N ALA A 41 15.51 -5.69 -11.78
CA ALA A 41 16.81 -5.07 -12.02
C ALA A 41 16.72 -3.77 -12.84
N ASN A 42 15.54 -3.19 -13.05
CA ASN A 42 15.36 -1.99 -13.86
C ASN A 42 16.20 -0.83 -13.30
N ARG A 43 17.15 -0.33 -14.08
CA ARG A 43 18.12 0.70 -13.66
C ARG A 43 17.43 2.04 -13.34
N ALA A 44 16.48 2.45 -14.18
CA ALA A 44 15.75 3.70 -14.04
C ALA A 44 14.91 3.70 -12.75
N ALA A 45 14.12 2.63 -12.51
CA ALA A 45 13.35 2.49 -11.29
C ALA A 45 14.23 2.45 -10.03
N ARG A 46 15.39 1.77 -10.08
CA ARG A 46 16.33 1.77 -8.96
C ARG A 46 16.96 3.14 -8.71
N ALA A 47 17.26 3.92 -9.76
CA ALA A 47 17.75 5.29 -9.61
C ALA A 47 16.69 6.16 -8.93
N ALA A 48 15.43 6.11 -9.37
CA ALA A 48 14.33 6.80 -8.71
C ALA A 48 14.12 6.36 -7.25
N ALA A 49 14.27 5.05 -6.96
CA ALA A 49 14.14 4.54 -5.58
C ALA A 49 15.21 5.10 -4.65
N ARG A 50 16.45 5.34 -5.15
CA ARG A 50 17.49 5.98 -4.35
C ARG A 50 17.12 7.41 -3.96
N THR A 51 16.55 8.20 -4.87
CA THR A 51 16.11 9.57 -4.54
C THR A 51 15.01 9.58 -3.49
N VAL A 52 14.11 8.59 -3.50
CA VAL A 52 13.09 8.41 -2.46
C VAL A 52 13.73 8.04 -1.12
N LEU A 53 14.68 7.10 -1.11
CA LEU A 53 15.38 6.71 0.12
C LEU A 53 16.18 7.87 0.72
N ASP A 54 16.86 8.67 -0.11
CA ASP A 54 17.61 9.84 0.35
C ASP A 54 16.68 10.89 0.95
N TRP A 55 15.55 11.14 0.30
CA TRP A 55 14.53 12.05 0.82
C TRP A 55 13.98 11.59 2.18
N ILE A 56 13.59 10.32 2.32
CA ILE A 56 13.05 9.81 3.59
C ILE A 56 14.12 9.87 4.68
N ALA A 57 15.37 9.52 4.37
CA ALA A 57 16.47 9.58 5.32
C ALA A 57 16.80 11.01 5.81
N ALA A 58 16.53 12.02 4.98
CA ALA A 58 16.68 13.43 5.33
C ALA A 58 15.46 14.05 6.02
N SER A 59 14.37 13.30 6.19
CA SER A 59 13.14 13.78 6.82
C SER A 59 13.34 13.98 8.33
N SER A 60 12.61 14.96 8.88
CA SER A 60 12.67 15.29 10.31
C SER A 60 12.19 14.13 11.19
N GLU A 61 12.70 14.12 12.42
CA GLU A 61 12.26 13.16 13.45
C GLU A 61 10.74 13.25 13.68
N PRO A 62 10.09 12.11 13.91
CA PRO A 62 8.66 12.06 14.13
C PRO A 62 8.28 12.68 15.47
N ARG A 63 7.06 13.19 15.56
CA ARG A 63 6.50 13.65 16.83
C ARG A 63 6.06 12.43 17.66
N VAL A 64 6.39 12.46 18.94
CA VAL A 64 5.86 11.51 19.93
C VAL A 64 4.79 12.23 20.76
N ILE A 65 3.57 11.69 20.80
CA ILE A 65 2.45 12.23 21.56
C ILE A 65 1.90 11.12 22.43
N ARG A 66 1.91 11.30 23.75
CA ARG A 66 1.46 10.30 24.72
C ARG A 66 2.14 8.93 24.55
N GLY A 67 3.42 8.92 24.25
CA GLY A 67 4.21 7.71 24.03
C GLY A 67 3.99 7.03 22.68
N LEU A 68 3.14 7.58 21.80
CA LEU A 68 2.88 7.05 20.47
C LEU A 68 3.58 7.89 19.40
N GLU A 69 4.43 7.26 18.60
CA GLU A 69 5.12 7.91 17.50
C GLU A 69 4.13 8.20 16.36
N ARG A 70 4.09 9.46 15.90
CA ARG A 70 3.24 9.94 14.81
C ARG A 70 4.01 9.89 13.50
N ARG A 71 3.64 8.95 12.64
CA ARG A 71 4.42 8.67 11.43
C ARG A 71 3.55 8.48 10.21
N HIS A 72 4.04 8.99 9.07
CA HIS A 72 3.47 8.71 7.76
C HIS A 72 3.96 7.33 7.25
N ALA A 73 3.61 6.29 8.00
CA ALA A 73 4.08 4.93 7.76
C ALA A 73 3.70 4.39 6.38
N SER A 74 2.65 4.93 5.75
CA SER A 74 2.30 4.62 4.37
C SER A 74 3.40 4.99 3.37
N MET A 75 4.17 6.07 3.61
CA MET A 75 5.31 6.44 2.77
C MET A 75 6.45 5.42 2.93
N GLU A 76 6.80 5.12 4.16
CA GLU A 76 7.88 4.19 4.48
C GLU A 76 7.55 2.78 4.02
N GLY A 77 6.32 2.33 4.24
CA GLY A 77 5.83 1.03 3.79
C GLY A 77 5.87 0.88 2.27
N ASN A 78 5.40 1.90 1.53
CA ASN A 78 5.49 1.91 0.07
C ASN A 78 6.94 1.91 -0.42
N ALA A 79 7.82 2.75 0.16
CA ALA A 79 9.23 2.78 -0.22
C ALA A 79 9.91 1.43 0.07
N LEU A 80 9.62 0.82 1.21
CA LEU A 80 10.11 -0.50 1.60
C LEU A 80 9.69 -1.57 0.59
N ALA A 81 8.39 -1.65 0.27
CA ALA A 81 7.86 -2.60 -0.70
C ALA A 81 8.51 -2.44 -2.07
N VAL A 82 8.57 -1.21 -2.57
CA VAL A 82 9.20 -0.87 -3.86
C VAL A 82 10.66 -1.31 -3.88
N CYS A 83 11.44 -0.95 -2.87
CA CYS A 83 12.85 -1.29 -2.82
C CYS A 83 13.09 -2.81 -2.75
N CYS A 84 12.29 -3.55 -1.99
CA CYS A 84 12.36 -5.00 -1.94
C CYS A 84 12.05 -5.65 -3.29
N ARG A 85 10.99 -5.21 -3.95
CA ARG A 85 10.59 -5.67 -5.29
C ARG A 85 11.64 -5.35 -6.35
N LEU A 86 12.33 -4.23 -6.23
CA LEU A 86 13.44 -3.86 -7.10
C LEU A 86 14.78 -4.55 -6.74
N GLY A 87 14.80 -5.41 -5.70
CA GLY A 87 16.00 -6.15 -5.28
C GLY A 87 17.01 -5.31 -4.51
N MET A 88 16.55 -4.32 -3.76
CA MET A 88 17.35 -3.40 -2.94
C MET A 88 17.24 -3.68 -1.43
N ALA A 89 16.69 -4.82 -1.02
CA ALA A 89 16.44 -5.16 0.40
C ALA A 89 17.70 -5.10 1.29
N ARG A 90 18.92 -5.22 0.71
CA ARG A 90 20.20 -5.15 1.44
C ARG A 90 20.75 -3.73 1.59
N ASP A 91 20.11 -2.70 1.01
CA ASP A 91 20.51 -1.30 1.21
C ASP A 91 20.27 -0.91 2.68
N ARG A 92 21.27 -0.29 3.33
CA ARG A 92 21.16 0.12 4.74
C ARG A 92 19.95 1.04 5.02
N ARG A 93 19.58 1.88 4.06
CA ARG A 93 18.41 2.78 4.17
C ARG A 93 17.12 2.00 4.17
N VAL A 94 17.04 0.89 3.42
CA VAL A 94 15.90 -0.03 3.42
C VAL A 94 15.79 -0.74 4.76
N ARG A 95 16.90 -1.19 5.35
CA ARG A 95 16.93 -1.74 6.72
C ARG A 95 16.43 -0.70 7.73
N HIS A 96 16.87 0.53 7.62
CA HIS A 96 16.43 1.61 8.50
C HIS A 96 14.91 1.84 8.41
N LEU A 97 14.28 1.74 7.22
CA LEU A 97 12.82 1.80 7.09
C LEU A 97 12.12 0.71 7.91
N VAL A 98 12.68 -0.51 7.91
CA VAL A 98 12.13 -1.61 8.72
C VAL A 98 12.25 -1.30 10.21
N ASP A 99 13.45 -0.90 10.68
CA ASP A 99 13.68 -0.58 12.08
C ASP A 99 12.75 0.53 12.59
N VAL A 100 12.49 1.53 11.73
CA VAL A 100 11.54 2.61 12.02
C VAL A 100 10.10 2.10 12.11
N LEU A 101 9.66 1.29 11.16
CA LEU A 101 8.30 0.74 11.17
C LEU A 101 8.07 -0.16 12.38
N LEU A 102 9.05 -1.00 12.73
CA LEU A 102 8.94 -1.89 13.90
C LEU A 102 8.83 -1.09 15.21
N ARG A 103 9.68 -0.08 15.37
CA ARG A 103 9.68 0.77 16.57
C ARG A 103 8.39 1.59 16.71
N ALA A 104 7.89 2.12 15.61
CA ALA A 104 6.76 3.04 15.58
C ALA A 104 5.38 2.36 15.53
N GLN A 105 5.31 1.03 15.51
CA GLN A 105 4.04 0.31 15.48
C GLN A 105 3.28 0.52 16.79
N TRP A 106 2.02 0.90 16.69
CA TRP A 106 1.16 1.14 17.84
C TRP A 106 0.67 -0.18 18.47
N PRO A 107 0.23 -0.14 19.75
CA PRO A 107 -0.21 -1.36 20.46
C PRO A 107 -1.35 -2.11 19.79
N ASP A 108 -2.22 -1.44 19.03
CA ASP A 108 -3.31 -2.04 18.26
C ASP A 108 -2.86 -2.65 16.93
N GLY A 109 -1.56 -2.63 16.63
CA GLY A 109 -0.96 -3.32 15.50
C GLY A 109 -0.76 -2.48 14.24
N GLY A 110 -1.10 -1.18 14.23
CA GLY A 110 -0.91 -0.32 13.04
C GLY A 110 -0.10 0.94 13.32
N TRP A 111 -0.32 1.98 12.53
CA TRP A 111 0.36 3.29 12.62
C TRP A 111 -0.63 4.43 12.41
N ASN A 112 -0.23 5.63 12.84
CA ASN A 112 -1.01 6.84 12.59
C ASN A 112 -0.10 8.07 12.52
N CYS A 113 -0.42 9.00 11.59
CA CYS A 113 0.29 10.26 11.43
C CYS A 113 -0.42 11.46 12.07
N ARG A 114 -1.65 11.30 12.59
CA ARG A 114 -2.44 12.40 13.13
C ARG A 114 -1.78 12.99 14.38
N SER A 115 -1.62 14.30 14.37
CA SER A 115 -1.02 15.04 15.49
C SER A 115 -2.01 15.42 16.60
N ASP A 116 -3.27 14.95 16.51
CA ASP A 116 -4.27 15.19 17.55
C ASP A 116 -3.91 14.45 18.85
N LEU A 117 -4.12 15.10 19.96
CA LEU A 117 -3.93 14.52 21.29
C LEU A 117 -4.83 13.31 21.56
N ASP A 118 -5.98 13.25 20.88
CA ASP A 118 -6.99 12.21 21.07
C ASP A 118 -6.88 11.05 20.08
N ALA A 119 -5.95 11.11 19.14
CA ALA A 119 -5.68 9.98 18.24
C ALA A 119 -5.03 8.83 19.04
N ARG A 120 -5.81 7.77 19.30
CA ARG A 120 -5.43 6.60 20.11
C ARG A 120 -5.50 5.28 19.34
N HIS A 121 -5.99 5.30 18.12
CA HIS A 121 -6.16 4.15 17.25
C HIS A 121 -5.39 4.31 15.95
N SER A 122 -4.91 3.21 15.43
CA SER A 122 -4.21 3.19 14.15
C SER A 122 -5.09 3.67 13.00
N SER A 123 -4.47 4.30 12.03
CA SER A 123 -5.09 4.68 10.75
C SER A 123 -4.95 3.53 9.76
N PHE A 124 -6.04 3.07 9.17
CA PHE A 124 -6.01 2.08 8.11
C PHE A 124 -5.19 2.54 6.89
N HIS A 125 -5.26 3.84 6.57
CA HIS A 125 -4.48 4.44 5.50
C HIS A 125 -2.97 4.36 5.75
N GLU A 126 -2.54 4.60 6.99
CA GLU A 126 -1.12 4.52 7.36
C GLU A 126 -0.65 3.09 7.59
N SER A 127 -1.58 2.13 7.76
CA SER A 127 -1.26 0.75 8.12
C SER A 127 -1.23 -0.21 6.93
N LEU A 128 -1.84 0.13 5.80
CA LEU A 128 -1.91 -0.73 4.62
C LEU A 128 -0.54 -0.99 3.98
N ALA A 129 0.17 0.08 3.62
CA ALA A 129 1.45 -0.04 2.92
C ALA A 129 2.56 -0.70 3.76
N PRO A 130 2.64 -0.50 5.09
CA PRO A 130 3.57 -1.25 5.93
C PRO A 130 3.40 -2.77 5.86
N ILE A 131 2.16 -3.30 5.78
CA ILE A 131 1.97 -4.76 5.58
C ILE A 131 2.69 -5.19 4.31
N TRP A 132 2.47 -4.50 3.20
CA TRP A 132 3.11 -4.82 1.93
C TRP A 132 4.63 -4.75 2.05
N GLY A 133 5.17 -3.64 2.57
CA GLY A 133 6.60 -3.45 2.74
C GLY A 133 7.27 -4.51 3.60
N LEU A 134 6.71 -4.80 4.77
CA LEU A 134 7.26 -5.76 5.72
C LEU A 134 7.19 -7.19 5.20
N VAL A 135 6.10 -7.57 4.50
CA VAL A 135 5.99 -8.90 3.87
C VAL A 135 7.01 -9.05 2.73
N GLU A 136 7.18 -8.04 1.87
CA GLU A 136 8.19 -8.09 0.81
C GLU A 136 9.62 -8.12 1.37
N TYR A 137 9.87 -7.42 2.48
CA TYR A 137 11.14 -7.49 3.17
C TYR A 137 11.41 -8.87 3.75
N HIS A 138 10.42 -9.46 4.45
CA HIS A 138 10.52 -10.86 4.92
C HIS A 138 10.80 -11.83 3.77
N ARG A 139 10.09 -11.73 2.65
CA ARG A 139 10.31 -12.57 1.47
C ARG A 139 11.73 -12.45 0.89
N ALA A 140 12.31 -11.26 0.98
CA ALA A 140 13.63 -10.96 0.44
C ALA A 140 14.78 -11.36 1.38
N THR A 141 14.56 -11.41 2.71
CA THR A 141 15.61 -11.52 3.72
C THR A 141 15.41 -12.67 4.71
N GLY A 142 14.18 -13.17 4.85
CA GLY A 142 13.81 -14.14 5.90
C GLY A 142 13.52 -13.50 7.27
N ASP A 143 13.48 -12.16 7.37
CA ASP A 143 13.28 -11.44 8.63
C ASP A 143 11.90 -11.76 9.25
N ARG A 144 11.91 -12.46 10.39
CA ARG A 144 10.70 -12.92 11.08
C ARG A 144 10.01 -11.84 11.88
N GLU A 145 10.74 -10.84 12.34
CA GLU A 145 10.18 -9.72 13.10
C GLU A 145 9.34 -8.82 12.20
N ALA A 146 9.82 -8.55 10.98
CA ALA A 146 9.06 -7.86 9.94
C ALA A 146 7.74 -8.60 9.64
N LEU A 147 7.78 -9.93 9.48
CA LEU A 147 6.56 -10.72 9.25
C LEU A 147 5.61 -10.67 10.45
N ALA A 148 6.14 -10.74 11.68
CA ALA A 148 5.33 -10.67 12.89
C ALA A 148 4.63 -9.30 13.01
N ALA A 149 5.32 -8.21 12.70
CA ALA A 149 4.73 -6.87 12.68
C ALA A 149 3.62 -6.75 11.62
N ALA A 150 3.86 -7.25 10.39
CA ALA A 150 2.84 -7.29 9.35
C ALA A 150 1.61 -8.11 9.77
N ARG A 151 1.81 -9.23 10.48
CA ARG A 151 0.70 -10.04 11.00
C ARG A 151 -0.12 -9.33 12.07
N ARG A 152 0.51 -8.57 12.98
CA ARG A 152 -0.24 -7.75 13.95
C ARG A 152 -1.16 -6.75 13.24
N THR A 153 -0.68 -6.14 12.14
CA THR A 153 -1.52 -5.25 11.34
C THR A 153 -2.61 -6.01 10.57
N GLY A 154 -2.31 -7.20 10.08
CA GLY A 154 -3.32 -8.07 9.48
C GLY A 154 -4.44 -8.42 10.47
N GLU A 155 -4.10 -8.64 11.74
CA GLU A 155 -5.05 -8.88 12.82
C GLU A 155 -5.96 -7.66 13.05
N LEU A 156 -5.38 -6.45 13.11
CA LEU A 156 -6.15 -5.19 13.16
C LEU A 156 -7.18 -5.10 12.04
N LEU A 157 -6.81 -5.44 10.80
CA LEU A 157 -7.74 -5.43 9.66
C LEU A 157 -8.87 -6.45 9.83
N LEU A 158 -8.55 -7.65 10.33
CA LEU A 158 -9.52 -8.72 10.57
C LEU A 158 -10.48 -8.40 11.71
N GLU A 159 -10.02 -7.84 12.82
CA GLU A 159 -10.86 -7.36 13.93
C GLU A 159 -11.92 -6.37 13.47
N HIS A 160 -11.56 -5.55 12.50
CA HIS A 160 -12.45 -4.60 11.85
C HIS A 160 -13.17 -5.15 10.61
N ARG A 161 -13.10 -6.46 10.35
CA ARG A 161 -13.69 -7.09 9.17
C ARG A 161 -13.43 -6.29 7.88
N MET A 162 -12.22 -5.74 7.75
CA MET A 162 -11.73 -4.85 6.70
C MET A 162 -12.33 -3.43 6.72
N PHE A 163 -13.57 -3.21 7.09
CA PHE A 163 -14.23 -1.89 6.99
C PHE A 163 -15.29 -1.63 8.06
N ARG A 164 -15.39 -2.47 9.08
CA ARG A 164 -16.37 -2.34 10.16
C ARG A 164 -15.73 -1.78 11.43
N SER A 165 -16.44 -0.90 12.09
CA SER A 165 -16.09 -0.50 13.44
C SER A 165 -16.26 -1.69 14.39
N SER A 166 -15.20 -2.09 15.10
CA SER A 166 -15.26 -3.15 16.12
C SER A 166 -16.23 -2.82 17.26
N ARG A 167 -16.41 -1.51 17.54
CA ARG A 167 -17.31 -1.03 18.60
C ARG A 167 -18.79 -1.01 18.20
N THR A 168 -19.10 -0.64 16.96
CA THR A 168 -20.49 -0.38 16.55
C THR A 168 -21.00 -1.33 15.46
N GLY A 169 -20.12 -2.11 14.83
CA GLY A 169 -20.43 -2.93 13.66
C GLY A 169 -20.73 -2.14 12.37
N LYS A 170 -20.82 -0.81 12.44
CA LYS A 170 -21.12 0.04 11.28
C LYS A 170 -19.91 0.16 10.35
N VAL A 171 -20.16 0.45 9.08
CA VAL A 171 -19.11 0.80 8.11
C VAL A 171 -18.38 2.06 8.60
N ILE A 172 -17.05 2.02 8.67
CA ILE A 172 -16.21 3.12 9.16
C ILE A 172 -16.23 4.28 8.16
N ASP A 173 -15.98 3.98 6.89
CA ASP A 173 -16.00 4.97 5.80
C ASP A 173 -16.63 4.32 4.56
N PRO A 174 -17.73 4.86 4.02
CA PRO A 174 -18.36 4.33 2.81
C PRO A 174 -17.44 4.26 1.60
N GLU A 175 -16.43 5.15 1.50
CA GLU A 175 -15.43 5.11 0.42
C GLU A 175 -14.60 3.83 0.45
N TRP A 176 -14.45 3.18 1.59
CA TRP A 176 -13.72 1.91 1.68
C TRP A 176 -14.44 0.73 1.02
N LEU A 177 -15.69 0.89 0.69
CA LEU A 177 -16.47 -0.09 -0.08
C LEU A 177 -16.28 0.03 -1.59
N HIS A 178 -15.43 0.95 -2.05
CA HIS A 178 -15.07 1.18 -3.44
C HIS A 178 -13.63 0.74 -3.71
N ILE A 179 -13.39 0.18 -4.90
CA ILE A 179 -12.03 -0.19 -5.32
C ILE A 179 -11.33 1.05 -5.87
N HIS A 180 -10.17 1.38 -5.33
CA HIS A 180 -9.32 2.47 -5.78
C HIS A 180 -8.11 1.93 -6.56
N TRP A 181 -7.76 2.63 -7.64
CA TRP A 181 -6.54 2.34 -8.39
C TRP A 181 -5.99 3.62 -9.05
N PRO A 182 -4.71 3.89 -8.96
CA PRO A 182 -3.75 3.32 -8.01
C PRO A 182 -4.19 3.60 -6.56
N HIS A 183 -3.87 2.70 -5.63
CA HIS A 183 -4.28 2.89 -4.23
C HIS A 183 -3.40 3.92 -3.49
N TYR A 184 -2.14 4.09 -3.92
CA TYR A 184 -1.15 4.97 -3.32
C TYR A 184 -1.00 4.80 -1.80
N TRP A 185 -1.68 5.61 -0.98
CA TRP A 185 -1.72 5.49 0.47
C TRP A 185 -3.15 5.26 1.00
N HIS A 186 -4.14 5.22 0.13
CA HIS A 186 -5.52 5.05 0.58
C HIS A 186 -5.86 3.59 0.86
N TYR A 187 -6.65 3.40 1.88
CA TYR A 187 -7.23 2.11 2.23
C TYR A 187 -8.58 1.92 1.55
N ASP A 188 -8.85 0.71 1.11
CA ASP A 188 -10.17 0.19 0.81
C ASP A 188 -10.21 -1.33 1.09
N PHE A 189 -11.40 -1.92 1.04
CA PHE A 189 -11.61 -3.34 1.34
C PHE A 189 -10.82 -4.27 0.41
N PHE A 190 -10.68 -3.90 -0.87
CA PHE A 190 -9.97 -4.71 -1.86
C PHE A 190 -8.46 -4.80 -1.54
N HIS A 191 -7.87 -3.67 -1.22
CA HIS A 191 -6.45 -3.62 -0.81
C HIS A 191 -6.25 -4.25 0.57
N GLY A 192 -7.24 -4.14 1.48
CA GLY A 192 -7.27 -4.89 2.73
C GLY A 192 -7.27 -6.41 2.50
N LEU A 193 -8.11 -6.92 1.59
CA LEU A 193 -8.09 -8.33 1.20
C LEU A 193 -6.75 -8.77 0.59
N ARG A 194 -6.16 -7.94 -0.27
CA ARG A 194 -4.81 -8.21 -0.82
C ARG A 194 -3.77 -8.33 0.30
N ALA A 195 -3.82 -7.44 1.29
CA ALA A 195 -2.90 -7.44 2.43
C ALA A 195 -3.04 -8.71 3.27
N VAL A 196 -4.25 -9.10 3.66
CA VAL A 196 -4.45 -10.34 4.45
C VAL A 196 -4.16 -11.60 3.63
N ALA A 197 -4.37 -11.57 2.31
CA ALA A 197 -3.98 -12.67 1.41
C ALA A 197 -2.45 -12.87 1.40
N MET A 198 -1.66 -11.80 1.40
CA MET A 198 -0.19 -11.87 1.48
C MET A 198 0.29 -12.53 2.78
N LEU A 199 -0.50 -12.48 3.84
CA LEU A 199 -0.24 -13.06 5.16
C LEU A 199 -0.79 -14.49 5.31
N GLY A 200 -1.48 -15.01 4.29
CA GLY A 200 -2.15 -16.31 4.36
C GLY A 200 -3.46 -16.32 5.17
N LEU A 201 -4.02 -15.13 5.46
CA LEU A 201 -5.19 -14.94 6.33
C LEU A 201 -6.51 -14.74 5.57
N LEU A 202 -6.50 -14.90 4.24
CA LEU A 202 -7.69 -14.62 3.41
C LEU A 202 -8.89 -15.50 3.75
N LYS A 203 -8.66 -16.71 4.28
CA LYS A 203 -9.73 -17.66 4.64
C LYS A 203 -10.30 -17.45 6.06
N ASP A 204 -9.73 -16.54 6.84
CA ASP A 204 -10.31 -16.17 8.14
C ASP A 204 -11.79 -15.75 7.97
N SER A 205 -12.63 -16.23 8.88
CA SER A 205 -14.08 -15.96 8.84
C SER A 205 -14.40 -14.47 8.92
N ARG A 206 -13.54 -13.69 9.59
CA ARG A 206 -13.68 -12.23 9.71
C ARG A 206 -13.48 -11.50 8.38
N ALA A 207 -12.83 -12.11 7.39
CA ALA A 207 -12.69 -11.57 6.04
C ALA A 207 -13.87 -11.96 5.12
N ALA A 208 -14.85 -12.77 5.58
CA ALA A 208 -15.92 -13.30 4.75
C ALA A 208 -16.76 -12.21 4.08
N GLU A 209 -17.17 -11.19 4.84
CA GLU A 209 -17.98 -10.09 4.32
C GLU A 209 -17.25 -9.30 3.23
N ALA A 210 -15.97 -9.07 3.39
CA ALA A 210 -15.16 -8.37 2.37
C ALA A 210 -14.97 -9.23 1.11
N ARG A 211 -14.84 -10.56 1.25
CA ARG A 211 -14.82 -11.47 0.10
C ARG A 211 -16.14 -11.46 -0.65
N GLU A 212 -17.26 -11.49 0.08
CA GLU A 212 -18.60 -11.40 -0.53
C GLU A 212 -18.76 -10.06 -1.26
N LEU A 213 -18.35 -8.95 -0.64
CA LEU A 213 -18.36 -7.65 -1.30
C LEU A 213 -17.53 -7.67 -2.60
N LEU A 214 -16.37 -8.38 -2.63
CA LEU A 214 -15.60 -8.52 -3.86
C LEU A 214 -16.40 -9.25 -4.96
N HIS A 215 -17.16 -10.29 -4.62
CA HIS A 215 -18.03 -10.97 -5.58
C HIS A 215 -19.12 -10.04 -6.12
N THR A 216 -19.78 -9.27 -5.27
CA THR A 216 -20.84 -8.33 -5.70
C THR A 216 -20.32 -7.20 -6.60
N LYS A 217 -19.02 -6.86 -6.52
CA LYS A 217 -18.38 -5.85 -7.38
C LYS A 217 -18.03 -6.37 -8.77
N ARG A 218 -18.18 -7.68 -9.04
CA ARG A 218 -17.95 -8.24 -10.36
C ARG A 218 -19.00 -7.73 -11.33
N ARG A 219 -18.57 -7.23 -12.47
CA ARG A 219 -19.43 -6.72 -13.52
C ARG A 219 -19.98 -7.85 -14.38
N PRO A 220 -21.06 -7.61 -15.16
CA PRO A 220 -21.58 -8.61 -16.10
C PRO A 220 -20.55 -9.09 -17.13
N ASP A 221 -19.59 -8.23 -17.52
CA ASP A 221 -18.49 -8.57 -18.42
C ASP A 221 -17.37 -9.39 -17.74
N GLY A 222 -17.56 -9.81 -16.50
CA GLY A 222 -16.60 -10.59 -15.72
C GLY A 222 -15.48 -9.79 -15.10
N THR A 223 -15.39 -8.47 -15.32
CA THR A 223 -14.31 -7.62 -14.85
C THR A 223 -14.61 -6.92 -13.52
N TRP A 224 -13.55 -6.43 -12.86
CA TRP A 224 -13.62 -5.47 -11.76
C TRP A 224 -12.99 -4.15 -12.20
N ARG A 225 -13.57 -3.05 -11.74
CA ARG A 225 -13.09 -1.71 -12.09
C ARG A 225 -12.95 -0.84 -10.84
N ALA A 226 -12.04 0.13 -10.91
CA ALA A 226 -12.00 1.18 -9.92
C ALA A 226 -13.32 1.98 -9.92
N SER A 227 -13.85 2.26 -8.74
CA SER A 227 -15.10 2.98 -8.55
C SER A 227 -15.00 4.11 -7.53
N GLY A 228 -13.88 4.19 -6.81
CA GLY A 228 -13.62 5.28 -5.86
C GLY A 228 -13.37 6.62 -6.55
N ARG A 229 -13.86 7.70 -5.98
CA ARG A 229 -13.82 9.04 -6.59
C ARG A 229 -12.75 9.97 -6.02
N ARG A 230 -12.16 9.65 -4.88
CA ARG A 230 -11.28 10.60 -4.14
C ARG A 230 -10.02 11.04 -4.88
N TYR A 231 -9.48 10.23 -5.78
CA TYR A 231 -8.23 10.52 -6.47
C TYR A 231 -8.38 11.31 -7.76
N TRP A 232 -9.59 11.39 -8.28
CA TRP A 232 -9.90 11.78 -9.65
C TRP A 232 -10.79 12.99 -9.66
N ARG A 233 -10.26 14.09 -9.25
CA ARG A 233 -10.87 15.37 -9.63
C ARG A 233 -10.36 15.73 -11.01
N ARG A 234 -11.27 16.01 -11.97
CA ARG A 234 -10.96 16.77 -13.18
C ARG A 234 -10.14 17.99 -12.77
N GLY A 235 -8.96 18.16 -13.33
CA GLY A 235 -8.05 19.26 -12.99
C GLY A 235 -6.67 18.82 -12.50
N ASN A 236 -6.47 17.56 -12.12
CA ASN A 236 -5.14 16.98 -11.94
C ASN A 236 -4.58 16.40 -13.26
N ALA A 237 -5.28 16.66 -14.40
CA ALA A 237 -4.86 16.30 -15.75
C ALA A 237 -3.50 16.96 -16.07
N GLY A 238 -2.59 16.19 -16.67
CA GLY A 238 -1.26 16.68 -17.08
C GLY A 238 -0.11 16.27 -16.17
N THR A 239 -0.33 15.37 -15.21
CA THR A 239 0.75 14.74 -14.46
C THR A 239 1.06 13.39 -15.09
N GLY A 240 2.28 13.09 -15.48
CA GLY A 240 2.65 11.84 -16.18
C GLY A 240 2.21 10.53 -15.53
N VAL A 241 1.63 10.57 -14.33
CA VAL A 241 1.02 9.44 -13.61
C VAL A 241 -0.37 9.11 -14.16
N GLU A 242 -1.01 10.07 -14.80
CA GLU A 242 -2.31 9.92 -15.47
C GLU A 242 -2.22 9.20 -16.82
N ALA A 243 -1.00 8.89 -17.29
CA ALA A 243 -0.80 8.02 -18.43
C ALA A 243 -1.31 6.57 -18.19
N VAL A 244 -1.53 6.20 -16.92
CA VAL A 244 -2.34 5.03 -16.56
C VAL A 244 -3.78 5.48 -16.51
N THR A 245 -4.44 5.55 -17.66
CA THR A 245 -5.84 5.92 -17.72
C THR A 245 -6.67 4.95 -16.87
N TRP A 246 -7.70 5.45 -16.22
CA TRP A 246 -8.64 4.63 -15.43
C TRP A 246 -9.29 3.53 -16.25
N GLY A 247 -9.47 3.75 -17.55
CA GLY A 247 -9.96 2.72 -18.43
C GLY A 247 -9.12 1.45 -18.41
N ASP A 248 -7.82 1.56 -18.17
CA ASP A 248 -6.88 0.44 -18.11
C ASP A 248 -6.72 -0.20 -16.73
N ALA A 249 -7.23 0.44 -15.67
CA ALA A 249 -7.13 -0.09 -14.31
C ALA A 249 -7.75 -1.49 -14.16
N HIS A 250 -8.79 -1.81 -14.93
CA HIS A 250 -9.40 -3.15 -14.95
C HIS A 250 -8.41 -4.25 -15.36
N LYS A 251 -7.41 -3.94 -16.19
CA LYS A 251 -6.37 -4.89 -16.59
C LYS A 251 -5.46 -5.34 -15.44
N ILE A 252 -5.46 -4.60 -14.35
CA ILE A 252 -4.69 -4.89 -13.14
C ILE A 252 -5.60 -5.37 -12.03
N ILE A 253 -6.73 -4.70 -11.82
CA ILE A 253 -7.71 -5.03 -10.76
C ILE A 253 -8.29 -6.42 -11.00
N THR A 254 -8.70 -6.73 -12.24
CA THR A 254 -9.38 -8.00 -12.56
C THR A 254 -8.50 -9.22 -12.25
N PRO A 255 -7.24 -9.34 -12.73
CA PRO A 255 -6.40 -10.48 -12.38
C PRO A 255 -6.12 -10.59 -10.87
N ALA A 256 -5.98 -9.45 -10.19
CA ALA A 256 -5.79 -9.44 -8.74
C ALA A 256 -7.05 -9.91 -8.00
N ALA A 257 -8.24 -9.48 -8.40
CA ALA A 257 -9.52 -9.94 -7.84
C ALA A 257 -9.74 -11.44 -8.07
N GLU A 258 -9.49 -11.94 -9.27
CA GLU A 258 -9.57 -13.36 -9.59
C GLU A 258 -8.60 -14.20 -8.74
N THR A 259 -7.38 -13.68 -8.50
CA THR A 259 -6.41 -14.36 -7.64
C THR A 259 -6.94 -14.47 -6.21
N LEU A 260 -7.54 -13.42 -5.67
CA LEU A 260 -8.17 -13.45 -4.35
C LEU A 260 -9.32 -14.46 -4.29
N ILE A 261 -10.17 -14.49 -5.31
CA ILE A 261 -11.31 -15.43 -5.38
C ILE A 261 -10.80 -16.87 -5.42
N ARG A 262 -9.83 -17.18 -6.29
CA ARG A 262 -9.22 -18.53 -6.37
C ARG A 262 -8.58 -18.94 -5.04
N ALA A 263 -7.82 -18.04 -4.41
CA ALA A 263 -7.18 -18.30 -3.12
C ALA A 263 -8.18 -18.49 -1.97
N SER A 264 -9.37 -17.88 -2.07
CA SER A 264 -10.44 -18.10 -1.09
C SER A 264 -11.20 -19.41 -1.30
N ALA A 265 -11.34 -19.88 -2.54
CA ALA A 265 -12.04 -21.11 -2.90
C ALA A 265 -11.16 -22.37 -2.76
N GLY A 266 -9.85 -22.28 -3.02
CA GLY A 266 -8.92 -23.42 -3.00
C GLY A 266 -8.57 -23.89 -1.59
N ALA A 267 -9.12 -25.07 -1.25
CA ALA A 267 -8.77 -26.22 -0.41
C ALA A 267 -10.03 -26.85 0.20
N GLY A 268 -10.88 -27.32 -0.67
CA GLY A 268 -11.89 -28.31 -0.34
C GLY A 268 -11.65 -29.52 -1.24
N THR A 269 -10.55 -30.21 -1.02
CA THR A 269 -10.34 -31.62 -1.41
C THR A 269 -9.36 -32.22 -0.42
#